data_05552e3ec3b1ef9fa02f4275a156cefb
#
_entry.id   05552e3ec3b1ef9fa02f4275a156cefb
#
_cell.length_a   1.000
_cell.length_b   1.000
_cell.length_c   1.000
_cell.angle_alpha   90.00
_cell.angle_beta   90.00
_cell.angle_gamma   90.00
#
_symmetry.space_group_name_H-M   'P 1'
#
loop_
_entity.id
_entity.type
_entity.pdbx_description
1 polymer ?
#
loop_
_entity_poly.entity_id
_entity_poly.type
_entity_poly.pdbx_seq_one_letter_code
_entity_poly.pdbx_strand_id
1 'polypeptide(L)'
;YGKSELLDAMPPFLSGGGMINQVTTDGFTCAALPDKFEAGTPPIVEAIGLHAATEYLTSVGLDAIHAYEKELGSYADRGLREIEGVRIIGPEPDLKAGIVSFVINGVHGHDMSQTLDAYGIAVRAGHHCTMPLHKSLGLSASTRASFYFYNTFDEADRLIAAVSEIRKRFAPSGRKRRPRNI
;
A
#
# COMPACT_ATOMS: atom_id res chain seq x y z
N TYR A 1 -11.41 11.37 -13.98
CA TYR A 1 -12.78 11.87 -14.19
C TYR A 1 -12.94 13.29 -13.66
N GLY A 2 -13.61 14.13 -14.44
CA GLY A 2 -14.01 15.50 -14.04
C GLY A 2 -15.32 15.91 -14.69
N LYS A 3 -16.06 16.78 -13.99
CA LYS A 3 -17.29 17.40 -14.58
C LYS A 3 -16.87 18.37 -15.66
N SER A 4 -17.52 18.33 -16.81
CA SER A 4 -17.17 19.16 -17.98
C SER A 4 -17.13 20.67 -17.64
N GLU A 5 -18.12 21.15 -16.88
CA GLU A 5 -18.19 22.58 -16.51
C GLU A 5 -16.97 23.04 -15.69
N LEU A 6 -16.42 22.15 -14.83
CA LEU A 6 -15.23 22.44 -14.05
C LEU A 6 -13.97 22.38 -14.91
N LEU A 7 -13.88 21.36 -15.76
CA LEU A 7 -12.73 21.19 -16.65
C LEU A 7 -12.64 22.33 -17.69
N ASP A 8 -13.77 22.81 -18.20
CA ASP A 8 -13.80 23.97 -19.10
C ASP A 8 -13.30 25.25 -18.43
N ALA A 9 -13.65 25.45 -17.16
CA ALA A 9 -13.23 26.61 -16.40
C ALA A 9 -11.76 26.57 -15.93
N MET A 10 -11.16 25.36 -15.80
CA MET A 10 -9.79 25.19 -15.35
C MET A 10 -8.78 25.57 -16.45
N PRO A 11 -7.61 26.14 -16.10
CA PRO A 11 -6.50 26.23 -17.02
C PRO A 11 -5.93 24.83 -17.33
N PRO A 12 -5.25 24.64 -18.48
CA PRO A 12 -4.56 23.38 -18.77
C PRO A 12 -3.49 23.12 -17.73
N PHE A 13 -3.27 21.84 -17.39
CA PHE A 13 -2.29 21.43 -16.39
C PHE A 13 -0.88 21.31 -16.98
N LEU A 14 -0.79 20.74 -18.19
CA LEU A 14 0.44 20.61 -18.97
C LEU A 14 0.24 21.27 -20.33
N SER A 15 1.35 21.68 -20.94
CA SER A 15 1.34 22.23 -22.31
C SER A 15 2.17 21.36 -23.25
N GLY A 16 1.72 21.18 -24.48
CA GLY A 16 2.40 20.38 -25.49
C GLY A 16 1.57 20.19 -26.74
N GLY A 17 2.04 19.38 -27.67
CA GLY A 17 1.30 18.99 -28.86
C GLY A 17 -0.03 18.32 -28.51
N GLY A 18 -1.02 18.47 -29.37
CA GLY A 18 -2.36 17.89 -29.19
C GLY A 18 -3.32 18.76 -28.37
N MET A 19 -2.86 19.36 -27.27
CA MET A 19 -3.70 20.18 -26.39
C MET A 19 -3.87 21.63 -26.86
N ILE A 20 -3.15 22.05 -27.88
CA ILE A 20 -3.11 23.44 -28.41
C ILE A 20 -4.01 23.53 -29.63
N ASN A 21 -4.84 24.58 -29.69
CA ASN A 21 -5.58 24.96 -30.89
C ASN A 21 -4.78 25.96 -31.75
N GLN A 22 -4.26 27.03 -31.14
CA GLN A 22 -3.46 28.04 -31.80
C GLN A 22 -2.33 28.53 -30.88
N VAL A 23 -1.16 28.80 -31.49
CA VAL A 23 -0.01 29.42 -30.82
C VAL A 23 0.35 30.71 -31.53
N THR A 24 0.63 31.75 -30.76
CA THR A 24 1.14 33.04 -31.21
C THR A 24 2.40 33.41 -30.44
N THR A 25 3.04 34.54 -30.78
CA THR A 25 4.18 35.04 -29.99
C THR A 25 3.81 35.46 -28.57
N ASP A 26 2.55 35.78 -28.34
CA ASP A 26 2.06 36.34 -27.07
C ASP A 26 1.32 35.29 -26.19
N GLY A 27 1.07 34.09 -26.73
CA GLY A 27 0.36 33.06 -26.00
C GLY A 27 -0.21 31.94 -26.87
N PHE A 28 -1.12 31.19 -26.30
CA PHE A 28 -1.80 30.07 -26.97
C PHE A 28 -3.25 29.92 -26.54
N THR A 29 -4.04 29.28 -27.39
CA THR A 29 -5.40 28.83 -27.06
C THR A 29 -5.41 27.27 -26.96
N CYS A 30 -6.19 26.73 -26.02
CA CYS A 30 -6.31 25.30 -25.84
C CYS A 30 -7.29 24.69 -26.85
N ALA A 31 -7.09 23.42 -27.14
CA ALA A 31 -8.09 22.54 -27.74
C ALA A 31 -9.31 22.39 -26.84
N ALA A 32 -10.40 21.84 -27.37
CA ALA A 32 -11.58 21.48 -26.60
C ALA A 32 -11.27 20.29 -25.64
N LEU A 33 -12.18 20.01 -24.70
CA LEU A 33 -12.15 18.79 -23.92
C LEU A 33 -12.39 17.56 -24.81
N PRO A 34 -11.72 16.44 -24.59
CA PRO A 34 -10.73 16.17 -23.50
C PRO A 34 -9.30 16.63 -23.81
N ASP A 35 -8.98 16.95 -25.06
CA ASP A 35 -7.62 17.21 -25.58
C ASP A 35 -6.90 18.33 -24.82
N LYS A 36 -7.65 19.29 -24.28
CA LYS A 36 -7.14 20.38 -23.43
C LYS A 36 -6.21 19.89 -22.31
N PHE A 37 -6.43 18.69 -21.79
CA PHE A 37 -5.65 18.09 -20.71
C PHE A 37 -4.76 16.93 -21.16
N GLU A 38 -4.66 16.69 -22.47
CA GLU A 38 -3.87 15.60 -23.05
C GLU A 38 -2.66 16.15 -23.84
N ALA A 39 -1.65 16.62 -23.11
CA ALA A 39 -0.46 17.22 -23.71
C ALA A 39 0.54 16.15 -24.18
N GLY A 40 0.86 16.16 -25.47
CA GLY A 40 1.79 15.24 -26.12
C GLY A 40 1.14 13.94 -26.58
N THR A 41 1.98 13.03 -27.09
CA THR A 41 1.52 11.70 -27.52
C THR A 41 0.94 10.94 -26.30
N PRO A 42 -0.29 10.42 -26.38
CA PRO A 42 -0.87 9.70 -25.26
C PRO A 42 -0.13 8.40 -24.98
N PRO A 43 -0.20 7.86 -23.74
CA PRO A 43 0.46 6.62 -23.35
C PRO A 43 -0.28 5.39 -23.92
N ILE A 44 -0.10 5.13 -25.21
CA ILE A 44 -0.86 4.14 -25.97
C ILE A 44 -0.64 2.73 -25.44
N VAL A 45 0.63 2.38 -25.16
CA VAL A 45 1.00 1.03 -24.68
C VAL A 45 0.40 0.77 -23.29
N GLU A 46 0.47 1.77 -22.42
CA GLU A 46 -0.10 1.71 -21.06
C GLU A 46 -1.63 1.59 -21.10
N ALA A 47 -2.29 2.28 -22.02
CA ALA A 47 -3.74 2.19 -22.19
C ALA A 47 -4.18 0.78 -22.64
N ILE A 48 -3.45 0.19 -23.60
CA ILE A 48 -3.69 -1.19 -24.05
C ILE A 48 -3.42 -2.18 -22.91
N GLY A 49 -2.33 -2.00 -22.17
CA GLY A 49 -1.99 -2.85 -21.03
C GLY A 49 -3.03 -2.76 -19.91
N LEU A 50 -3.54 -1.56 -19.61
CA LEU A 50 -4.61 -1.37 -18.63
C LEU A 50 -5.92 -2.02 -19.07
N HIS A 51 -6.25 -1.94 -20.36
CA HIS A 51 -7.41 -2.64 -20.91
C HIS A 51 -7.31 -4.16 -20.70
N ALA A 52 -6.20 -4.76 -21.09
CA ALA A 52 -5.96 -6.19 -20.90
C ALA A 52 -6.03 -6.61 -19.42
N ALA A 53 -5.46 -5.82 -18.51
CA ALA A 53 -5.54 -6.07 -17.07
C ALA A 53 -6.99 -5.97 -16.56
N THR A 54 -7.76 -5.00 -17.05
CA THR A 54 -9.18 -4.83 -16.70
C THR A 54 -10.02 -6.01 -17.17
N GLU A 55 -9.80 -6.48 -18.39
CA GLU A 55 -10.49 -7.68 -18.92
C GLU A 55 -10.15 -8.92 -18.08
N TYR A 56 -8.88 -9.10 -17.72
CA TYR A 56 -8.45 -10.22 -16.88
C TYR A 56 -9.14 -10.18 -15.52
N LEU A 57 -9.09 -9.05 -14.80
CA LEU A 57 -9.75 -8.92 -13.48
C LEU A 57 -11.27 -9.12 -13.58
N THR A 58 -11.89 -8.62 -14.64
CA THR A 58 -13.33 -8.81 -14.90
C THR A 58 -13.66 -10.28 -15.13
N SER A 59 -12.80 -11.02 -15.83
CA SER A 59 -12.99 -12.45 -16.07
C SER A 59 -12.86 -13.29 -14.80
N VAL A 60 -12.03 -12.88 -13.85
CA VAL A 60 -11.94 -13.50 -12.50
C VAL A 60 -13.16 -13.14 -11.65
N GLY A 61 -13.68 -11.93 -11.80
CA GLY A 61 -14.82 -11.39 -11.07
C GLY A 61 -14.40 -10.54 -9.85
N LEU A 62 -14.65 -9.24 -9.91
CA LEU A 62 -14.21 -8.29 -8.87
C LEU A 62 -14.82 -8.60 -7.50
N ASP A 63 -16.07 -9.05 -7.45
CA ASP A 63 -16.72 -9.43 -6.18
C ASP A 63 -16.08 -10.67 -5.56
N ALA A 64 -15.70 -11.66 -6.38
CA ALA A 64 -15.00 -12.85 -5.92
C ALA A 64 -13.59 -12.50 -5.40
N ILE A 65 -12.87 -11.64 -6.12
CA ILE A 65 -11.57 -11.10 -5.68
C ILE A 65 -11.72 -10.42 -4.32
N HIS A 66 -12.68 -9.50 -4.20
CA HIS A 66 -12.90 -8.76 -2.95
C HIS A 66 -13.24 -9.68 -1.77
N ALA A 67 -14.12 -10.65 -1.98
CA ALA A 67 -14.49 -11.62 -0.94
C ALA A 67 -13.28 -12.44 -0.48
N TYR A 68 -12.49 -12.94 -1.40
CA TYR A 68 -11.29 -13.72 -1.11
C TYR A 68 -10.22 -12.91 -0.38
N GLU A 69 -9.93 -11.69 -0.86
CA GLU A 69 -8.96 -10.80 -0.20
C GLU A 69 -9.38 -10.45 1.23
N LYS A 70 -10.67 -10.21 1.43
CA LYS A 70 -11.23 -9.94 2.76
C LYS A 70 -11.04 -11.13 3.70
N GLU A 71 -11.32 -12.34 3.21
CA GLU A 71 -11.15 -13.58 3.98
C GLU A 71 -9.68 -13.80 4.35
N LEU A 72 -8.79 -13.73 3.36
CA LEU A 72 -7.35 -13.93 3.55
C LEU A 72 -6.73 -12.85 4.46
N GLY A 73 -7.08 -11.58 4.25
CA GLY A 73 -6.62 -10.47 5.09
C GLY A 73 -7.11 -10.60 6.53
N SER A 74 -8.37 -11.00 6.73
CA SER A 74 -8.93 -11.26 8.06
C SER A 74 -8.27 -12.44 8.75
N TYR A 75 -7.93 -13.49 8.00
CA TYR A 75 -7.18 -14.64 8.51
C TYR A 75 -5.80 -14.22 9.03
N ALA A 76 -5.04 -13.52 8.21
CA ALA A 76 -3.71 -13.02 8.58
C ALA A 76 -3.77 -12.03 9.77
N ASP A 77 -4.74 -11.13 9.79
CA ASP A 77 -4.94 -10.17 10.89
C ASP A 77 -5.18 -10.90 12.22
N ARG A 78 -6.10 -11.85 12.24
CA ARG A 78 -6.38 -12.65 13.44
C ARG A 78 -5.15 -13.42 13.92
N GLY A 79 -4.46 -14.12 13.01
CA GLY A 79 -3.25 -14.85 13.37
C GLY A 79 -2.12 -13.98 13.91
N LEU A 80 -1.94 -12.78 13.36
CA LEU A 80 -0.95 -11.82 13.87
C LEU A 80 -1.34 -11.25 15.24
N ARG A 81 -2.63 -11.04 15.54
CA ARG A 81 -3.10 -10.57 16.86
C ARG A 81 -2.81 -11.55 17.99
N GLU A 82 -2.75 -12.86 17.71
CA GLU A 82 -2.42 -13.89 18.71
C GLU A 82 -0.94 -13.86 19.15
N ILE A 83 -0.08 -13.12 18.42
CA ILE A 83 1.34 -13.03 18.75
C ILE A 83 1.53 -11.94 19.81
N GLU A 84 2.02 -12.35 21.00
CA GLU A 84 2.31 -11.42 22.09
C GLU A 84 3.23 -10.27 21.66
N GLY A 85 2.83 -9.04 21.94
CA GLY A 85 3.58 -7.83 21.60
C GLY A 85 3.39 -7.32 20.17
N VAL A 86 2.61 -8.01 19.35
CA VAL A 86 2.11 -7.47 18.07
C VAL A 86 0.92 -6.57 18.35
N ARG A 87 0.91 -5.40 17.70
CA ARG A 87 -0.23 -4.49 17.66
C ARG A 87 -0.61 -4.22 16.22
N ILE A 88 -1.81 -4.58 15.84
CA ILE A 88 -2.37 -4.27 14.53
C ILE A 88 -2.77 -2.79 14.47
N ILE A 89 -2.52 -2.15 13.35
CA ILE A 89 -2.88 -0.77 13.07
C ILE A 89 -4.09 -0.77 12.11
N GLY A 90 -5.14 -0.10 12.52
CA GLY A 90 -6.37 0.02 11.73
C GLY A 90 -7.58 -0.63 12.42
N PRO A 91 -8.72 -0.71 11.72
CA PRO A 91 -9.97 -1.23 12.25
C PRO A 91 -9.92 -2.76 12.47
N GLU A 92 -11.03 -3.31 12.94
CA GLU A 92 -11.21 -4.76 13.08
C GLU A 92 -11.16 -5.49 11.73
N PRO A 93 -10.82 -6.79 11.72
CA PRO A 93 -10.61 -7.56 10.48
C PRO A 93 -11.75 -7.45 9.47
N ASP A 94 -12.99 -7.48 9.92
CA ASP A 94 -14.18 -7.44 9.06
C ASP A 94 -14.38 -6.12 8.31
N LEU A 95 -13.68 -5.07 8.74
CA LEU A 95 -13.70 -3.74 8.13
C LEU A 95 -12.46 -3.46 7.26
N LYS A 96 -11.68 -4.50 6.95
CA LYS A 96 -10.45 -4.43 6.13
C LYS A 96 -10.62 -5.20 4.83
N ALA A 97 -9.74 -4.88 3.88
CA ALA A 97 -9.46 -5.72 2.72
C ALA A 97 -8.14 -6.49 2.95
N GLY A 98 -7.47 -6.92 1.89
CA GLY A 98 -6.24 -7.70 1.94
C GLY A 98 -4.98 -6.97 2.46
N ILE A 99 -5.12 -6.02 3.39
CA ILE A 99 -3.98 -5.25 3.91
C ILE A 99 -3.95 -5.32 5.44
N VAL A 100 -2.81 -5.74 5.99
CA VAL A 100 -2.56 -5.78 7.43
C VAL A 100 -1.31 -4.97 7.76
N SER A 101 -1.49 -3.90 8.54
CA SER A 101 -0.38 -3.10 9.07
C SER A 101 -0.20 -3.39 10.55
N PHE A 102 1.04 -3.59 10.98
CA PHE A 102 1.34 -3.96 12.36
C PHE A 102 2.67 -3.39 12.84
N VAL A 103 2.84 -3.36 14.14
CA VAL A 103 4.10 -3.09 14.84
C VAL A 103 4.34 -4.16 15.89
N ILE A 104 5.61 -4.37 16.24
CA ILE A 104 6.00 -5.26 17.34
C ILE A 104 6.79 -4.45 18.36
N ASN A 105 6.48 -4.65 19.64
CA ASN A 105 7.18 -3.99 20.72
C ASN A 105 8.68 -4.32 20.70
N GLY A 106 9.51 -3.27 20.60
CA GLY A 106 10.98 -3.41 20.62
C GLY A 106 11.61 -3.81 19.28
N VAL A 107 10.83 -3.93 18.19
CA VAL A 107 11.33 -4.22 16.84
C VAL A 107 10.96 -3.07 15.91
N HIS A 108 11.97 -2.45 15.30
CA HIS A 108 11.70 -1.40 14.33
C HIS A 108 11.15 -1.97 13.03
N GLY A 109 10.25 -1.26 12.34
CA GLY A 109 9.62 -1.75 11.11
C GLY A 109 10.61 -2.15 10.02
N HIS A 110 11.73 -1.44 9.88
CA HIS A 110 12.79 -1.80 8.92
C HIS A 110 13.50 -3.10 9.28
N ASP A 111 13.79 -3.34 10.57
CA ASP A 111 14.42 -4.58 11.03
C ASP A 111 13.47 -5.76 10.81
N MET A 112 12.17 -5.54 11.03
CA MET A 112 11.13 -6.51 10.72
C MET A 112 11.11 -6.85 9.24
N SER A 113 11.07 -5.84 8.37
CA SER A 113 11.03 -6.03 6.90
C SER A 113 12.29 -6.76 6.41
N GLN A 114 13.46 -6.35 6.86
CA GLN A 114 14.72 -6.98 6.47
C GLN A 114 14.81 -8.44 6.94
N THR A 115 14.30 -8.73 8.14
CA THR A 115 14.31 -10.09 8.66
C THR A 115 13.30 -10.96 7.92
N LEU A 116 12.10 -10.45 7.62
CA LEU A 116 11.10 -11.18 6.82
C LEU A 116 11.58 -11.45 5.39
N ASP A 117 12.36 -10.56 4.81
CA ASP A 117 12.97 -10.75 3.49
C ASP A 117 13.89 -11.98 3.47
N ALA A 118 14.65 -12.22 4.55
CA ALA A 118 15.46 -13.43 4.70
C ALA A 118 14.64 -14.74 4.79
N TYR A 119 13.34 -14.65 5.10
CA TYR A 119 12.39 -15.76 5.02
C TYR A 119 11.69 -15.87 3.66
N GLY A 120 12.04 -15.00 2.69
CA GLY A 120 11.38 -14.91 1.40
C GLY A 120 9.99 -14.28 1.47
N ILE A 121 9.74 -13.41 2.47
CA ILE A 121 8.47 -12.74 2.70
C ILE A 121 8.65 -11.24 2.47
N ALA A 122 8.10 -10.72 1.38
CA ALA A 122 8.17 -9.32 1.03
C ALA A 122 7.07 -8.51 1.75
N VAL A 123 7.47 -7.52 2.55
CA VAL A 123 6.58 -6.57 3.22
C VAL A 123 7.09 -5.15 3.02
N ARG A 124 6.26 -4.16 3.26
CA ARG A 124 6.68 -2.77 3.26
C ARG A 124 6.83 -2.25 4.68
N ALA A 125 7.94 -1.54 4.95
CA ALA A 125 8.17 -0.82 6.20
C ALA A 125 8.17 0.69 5.99
N GLY A 126 7.73 1.45 6.99
CA GLY A 126 7.77 2.90 6.99
C GLY A 126 6.46 3.56 7.37
N HIS A 127 6.25 4.80 6.91
CA HIS A 127 5.05 5.59 7.20
C HIS A 127 3.91 5.36 6.19
N HIS A 128 4.13 4.59 5.12
CA HIS A 128 3.15 4.31 4.06
C HIS A 128 2.48 5.57 3.47
N CYS A 129 3.25 6.67 3.32
CA CYS A 129 2.79 8.00 2.90
C CYS A 129 1.80 8.66 3.88
N THR A 130 1.73 8.21 5.14
CA THR A 130 0.82 8.70 6.19
C THR A 130 1.58 9.11 7.46
N MET A 131 2.65 9.91 7.32
CA MET A 131 3.49 10.33 8.45
C MET A 131 2.70 11.05 9.56
N PRO A 132 1.73 11.95 9.27
CA PRO A 132 0.92 12.58 10.32
C PRO A 132 0.13 11.56 11.14
N LEU A 133 -0.43 10.52 10.50
CA LEU A 133 -1.13 9.44 11.19
C LEU A 133 -0.18 8.65 12.11
N HIS A 134 1.01 8.27 11.61
CA HIS A 134 2.01 7.59 12.44
C HIS A 134 2.39 8.43 13.65
N LYS A 135 2.61 9.72 13.46
CA LYS A 135 2.91 10.66 14.56
C LYS A 135 1.77 10.72 15.59
N SER A 136 0.51 10.78 15.16
CA SER A 136 -0.64 10.80 16.08
C SER A 136 -0.79 9.49 16.87
N LEU A 137 -0.36 8.35 16.29
CA LEU A 137 -0.34 7.04 16.93
C LEU A 137 0.90 6.78 17.79
N GLY A 138 1.85 7.74 17.83
CA GLY A 138 3.13 7.59 18.55
C GLY A 138 4.08 6.56 17.91
N LEU A 139 3.97 6.36 16.59
CA LEU A 139 4.74 5.37 15.84
C LEU A 139 5.83 6.03 15.00
N SER A 140 7.04 5.45 15.01
CA SER A 140 8.12 5.82 14.08
C SER A 140 7.99 5.17 12.71
N ALA A 141 7.43 3.99 12.64
CA ALA A 141 7.20 3.23 11.43
C ALA A 141 6.26 2.05 11.74
N SER A 142 5.64 1.48 10.72
CA SER A 142 4.93 0.20 10.80
C SER A 142 5.36 -0.73 9.66
N THR A 143 5.05 -2.01 9.79
CA THR A 143 5.22 -3.03 8.75
C THR A 143 3.87 -3.32 8.13
N ARG A 144 3.79 -3.41 6.81
CA ARG A 144 2.56 -3.70 6.07
C ARG A 144 2.72 -4.93 5.21
N ALA A 145 1.91 -5.94 5.46
CA ALA A 145 1.66 -7.05 4.56
C ALA A 145 0.46 -6.71 3.68
N SER A 146 0.58 -6.95 2.39
CA SER A 146 -0.49 -6.74 1.41
C SER A 146 -0.72 -8.04 0.67
N PHE A 147 -1.95 -8.50 0.69
CA PHE A 147 -2.40 -9.72 0.02
C PHE A 147 -3.25 -9.35 -1.20
N TYR A 148 -3.22 -10.18 -2.22
CA TYR A 148 -4.06 -10.07 -3.39
C TYR A 148 -4.64 -11.44 -3.73
N PHE A 149 -5.53 -11.52 -4.72
CA PHE A 149 -6.26 -12.77 -5.04
C PHE A 149 -5.37 -13.95 -5.47
N TYR A 150 -4.11 -13.74 -5.74
CA TYR A 150 -3.14 -14.80 -6.05
C TYR A 150 -2.35 -15.31 -4.82
N ASN A 151 -2.47 -14.65 -3.67
CA ASN A 151 -1.84 -15.13 -2.44
C ASN A 151 -2.67 -16.25 -1.80
N THR A 152 -2.04 -17.06 -0.97
CA THR A 152 -2.64 -18.25 -0.36
C THR A 152 -2.68 -18.16 1.16
N PHE A 153 -3.50 -18.99 1.80
CA PHE A 153 -3.53 -19.13 3.26
C PHE A 153 -2.20 -19.67 3.79
N ASP A 154 -1.54 -20.57 3.06
CA ASP A 154 -0.20 -21.09 3.43
C ASP A 154 0.86 -19.96 3.47
N GLU A 155 0.77 -18.98 2.60
CA GLU A 155 1.64 -17.79 2.63
C GLU A 155 1.32 -16.90 3.84
N ALA A 156 0.06 -16.76 4.21
CA ALA A 156 -0.34 -16.07 5.44
C ALA A 156 0.18 -16.80 6.69
N ASP A 157 0.10 -18.14 6.72
CA ASP A 157 0.66 -18.96 7.82
C ASP A 157 2.18 -18.79 7.94
N ARG A 158 2.89 -18.75 6.80
CA ARG A 158 4.33 -18.49 6.78
C ARG A 158 4.67 -17.11 7.34
N LEU A 159 3.89 -16.07 7.01
CA LEU A 159 4.06 -14.74 7.59
C LEU A 159 3.87 -14.77 9.11
N ILE A 160 2.78 -15.37 9.59
CA ILE A 160 2.44 -15.47 11.02
C ILE A 160 3.57 -16.21 11.78
N ALA A 161 4.02 -17.34 11.26
CA ALA A 161 5.09 -18.12 11.85
C ALA A 161 6.42 -17.35 11.91
N ALA A 162 6.80 -16.68 10.81
CA ALA A 162 8.01 -15.87 10.75
C ALA A 162 7.96 -14.70 11.74
N VAL A 163 6.84 -13.97 11.80
CA VAL A 163 6.64 -12.88 12.77
C VAL A 163 6.75 -13.38 14.21
N SER A 164 6.16 -14.52 14.51
CA SER A 164 6.26 -15.15 15.84
C SER A 164 7.71 -15.50 16.19
N GLU A 165 8.47 -16.04 15.25
CA GLU A 165 9.89 -16.38 15.47
C GLU A 165 10.74 -15.12 15.67
N ILE A 166 10.54 -14.10 14.83
CA ILE A 166 11.21 -12.81 14.98
C ILE A 166 10.92 -12.20 16.35
N ARG A 167 9.66 -12.22 16.79
CA ARG A 167 9.29 -11.73 18.13
C ARG A 167 10.06 -12.43 19.23
N LYS A 168 10.25 -13.75 19.14
CA LYS A 168 11.03 -14.53 20.14
C LYS A 168 12.51 -14.13 20.14
N ARG A 169 13.11 -13.88 18.98
CA ARG A 169 14.51 -13.43 18.86
C ARG A 169 14.76 -12.06 19.45
N PHE A 170 13.83 -11.13 19.27
CA PHE A 170 13.91 -9.76 19.78
C PHE A 170 13.27 -9.60 21.17
N ALA A 171 12.75 -10.68 21.77
CA ALA A 171 12.29 -10.63 23.15
C ALA A 171 13.45 -10.15 24.05
N PRO A 172 13.23 -9.22 25.00
CA PRO A 172 14.26 -8.83 25.93
C PRO A 172 14.72 -10.09 26.66
N SER A 173 15.95 -10.54 26.35
CA SER A 173 16.57 -11.58 27.17
C SER A 173 16.55 -11.04 28.59
N GLY A 174 16.03 -11.80 29.55
CA GLY A 174 15.90 -11.43 30.96
C GLY A 174 17.22 -11.19 31.69
N ARG A 175 18.22 -10.62 31.02
CA ARG A 175 19.43 -10.08 31.63
C ARG A 175 19.04 -8.86 32.44
N LYS A 176 18.80 -9.08 33.76
CA LYS A 176 18.85 -8.03 34.78
C LYS A 176 20.11 -7.17 34.46
N ARG A 177 19.95 -5.92 34.09
CA ARG A 177 21.04 -4.97 34.05
C ARG A 177 21.68 -5.01 35.43
N ARG A 178 22.92 -5.55 35.56
CA ARG A 178 23.71 -5.32 36.75
C ARG A 178 23.82 -3.83 36.98
N PRO A 179 23.54 -3.33 38.20
CA PRO A 179 23.79 -1.94 38.51
C PRO A 179 25.28 -1.67 38.25
N ARG A 180 25.57 -0.64 37.45
CA ARG A 180 26.93 -0.10 37.39
C ARG A 180 27.19 0.52 38.75
N ASN A 181 28.03 -0.13 39.55
CA ASN A 181 28.64 0.53 40.70
C ASN A 181 29.53 1.67 40.15
N ILE A 182 29.21 2.87 40.57
CA ILE A 182 30.03 4.07 40.43
C ILE A 182 31.10 4.04 41.52
#